data_0c3af2f356ce7e91ff83cc4855a159ec
#
_entry.id   0c3af2f356ce7e91ff83cc4855a159ec
#
_cell.length_a   1.000
_cell.length_b   1.000
_cell.length_c   1.000
_cell.angle_alpha   90.00
_cell.angle_beta   90.00
_cell.angle_gamma   90.00
#
_symmetry.space_group_name_H-M   'P 1'
#
loop_
_entity.id
_entity.type
_entity.pdbx_description
1 polymer ?
#
loop_
_entity_poly.entity_id
_entity_poly.type
_entity_poly.pdbx_seq_one_letter_code
_entity_poly.pdbx_strand_id
1 'polypeptide(L)'
;LLVFSLDIRFRTGILLGIVSTLLASLYTIASKYLGRFYSSGTILYEEMCGGFLAFTLLSPVWLMMFPASRFLPTIPETGELIVFAVACTIGLYYFQIRALNAISAFTVNLSYNLEPVYSILLAILIFHEHREFSAAFCGCLFLLVLSVSLQSIRQWRERKKASEGV
;
A
#
# COMPACT_ATOMS: atom_id res chain seq x y z
N LEU A 1 14.65 1.09 -17.85
CA LEU A 1 14.63 0.96 -19.32
C LEU A 1 13.26 0.53 -19.83
N LEU A 2 12.61 -0.47 -19.24
CA LEU A 2 11.25 -0.92 -19.62
C LEU A 2 10.18 0.20 -19.46
N VAL A 3 10.32 1.06 -18.46
CA VAL A 3 9.40 2.18 -18.18
C VAL A 3 9.50 3.29 -19.24
N PHE A 4 10.66 3.46 -19.88
CA PHE A 4 10.89 4.49 -20.90
C PHE A 4 10.43 4.09 -22.32
N SER A 5 10.18 2.82 -22.56
CA SER A 5 9.65 2.32 -23.84
C SER A 5 8.11 2.35 -23.91
N LEU A 6 7.43 2.71 -22.81
CA LEU A 6 5.98 2.81 -22.75
C LEU A 6 5.49 4.12 -23.37
N ASP A 7 4.39 4.02 -24.09
CA ASP A 7 3.71 5.10 -24.81
C ASP A 7 3.51 6.36 -23.93
N ILE A 8 3.55 7.53 -24.53
CA ILE A 8 3.44 8.85 -23.86
C ILE A 8 2.21 8.92 -22.93
N ARG A 9 1.15 8.18 -23.23
CA ARG A 9 -0.07 8.07 -22.42
C ARG A 9 0.18 7.54 -21.00
N PHE A 10 1.22 6.74 -20.78
CA PHE A 10 1.52 6.14 -19.46
C PHE A 10 2.49 6.98 -18.62
N ARG A 11 3.12 8.02 -19.18
CA ARG A 11 4.11 8.83 -18.45
C ARG A 11 3.53 9.53 -17.22
N THR A 12 2.32 10.08 -17.34
CA THR A 12 1.63 10.73 -16.22
C THR A 12 1.32 9.72 -15.11
N GLY A 13 0.85 8.53 -15.47
CA GLY A 13 0.59 7.45 -14.50
C GLY A 13 1.87 7.00 -13.78
N ILE A 14 2.99 6.92 -14.49
CA ILE A 14 4.29 6.56 -13.91
C ILE A 14 4.76 7.63 -12.93
N LEU A 15 4.68 8.91 -13.29
CA LEU A 15 5.03 10.02 -12.39
C LEU A 15 4.17 10.01 -11.12
N LEU A 16 2.87 9.85 -11.27
CA LEU A 16 1.95 9.74 -10.14
C LEU A 16 2.27 8.53 -9.27
N GLY A 17 2.62 7.39 -9.87
CA GLY A 17 3.05 6.19 -9.16
C GLY A 17 4.33 6.41 -8.34
N ILE A 18 5.33 7.09 -8.91
CA ILE A 18 6.57 7.44 -8.19
C ILE A 18 6.27 8.35 -7.00
N VAL A 19 5.48 9.41 -7.20
CA VAL A 19 5.09 10.34 -6.13
C VAL A 19 4.31 9.60 -5.05
N SER A 20 3.36 8.75 -5.41
CA SER A 20 2.59 7.92 -4.48
C SER A 20 3.49 7.01 -3.64
N THR A 21 4.47 6.34 -4.27
CA THR A 21 5.41 5.46 -3.57
C THR A 21 6.30 6.23 -2.59
N LEU A 22 6.76 7.44 -2.98
CA LEU A 22 7.52 8.31 -2.08
C LEU A 22 6.68 8.73 -0.87
N LEU A 23 5.44 9.16 -1.09
CA LEU A 23 4.52 9.54 -0.01
C LEU A 23 4.21 8.36 0.92
N ALA A 24 3.98 7.16 0.37
CA ALA A 24 3.76 5.95 1.16
C ALA A 24 4.98 5.59 2.03
N SER A 25 6.20 5.75 1.47
CA SER A 25 7.44 5.52 2.23
C SER A 25 7.62 6.55 3.35
N LEU A 26 7.36 7.83 3.09
CA LEU A 26 7.40 8.89 4.09
C LEU A 26 6.36 8.65 5.20
N TYR A 27 5.14 8.26 4.82
CA TYR A 27 4.09 7.87 5.76
C TYR A 27 4.55 6.75 6.68
N THR A 28 5.13 5.68 6.13
CA THR A 28 5.61 4.55 6.93
C THR A 28 6.69 4.95 7.93
N ILE A 29 7.62 5.83 7.52
CA ILE A 29 8.67 6.36 8.39
C ILE A 29 8.07 7.25 9.49
N ALA A 30 7.15 8.14 9.12
CA ALA A 30 6.47 9.04 10.07
C ALA A 30 5.66 8.26 11.10
N SER A 31 4.85 7.29 10.68
CA SER A 31 4.07 6.44 11.58
C SER A 31 4.97 5.62 12.50
N LYS A 32 6.12 5.12 12.00
CA LYS A 32 7.14 4.46 12.83
C LYS A 32 7.74 5.39 13.87
N TYR A 33 8.02 6.63 13.51
CA TYR A 33 8.56 7.63 14.43
C TYR A 33 7.55 8.00 15.52
N LEU A 34 6.30 8.28 15.12
CA LEU A 34 5.20 8.61 16.04
C LEU A 34 4.88 7.44 16.99
N GLY A 35 5.01 6.20 16.54
CA GLY A 35 4.81 5.01 17.35
C GLY A 35 5.75 4.86 18.56
N ARG A 36 6.80 5.69 18.65
CA ARG A 36 7.67 5.78 19.85
C ARG A 36 7.04 6.61 20.98
N PHE A 37 6.13 7.52 20.65
CA PHE A 37 5.56 8.48 21.58
C PHE A 37 4.08 8.23 21.85
N TYR A 38 3.37 7.67 20.89
CA TYR A 38 1.92 7.51 20.93
C TYR A 38 1.51 6.04 20.76
N SER A 39 0.34 5.71 21.31
CA SER A 39 -0.26 4.38 21.10
C SER A 39 -0.72 4.22 19.65
N SER A 40 -0.76 2.97 19.16
CA SER A 40 -1.24 2.68 17.78
C SER A 40 -2.67 3.18 17.56
N GLY A 41 -3.53 3.13 18.58
CA GLY A 41 -4.89 3.64 18.49
C GLY A 41 -4.96 5.16 18.37
N THR A 42 -4.10 5.88 19.09
CA THR A 42 -4.02 7.35 19.01
C THR A 42 -3.56 7.80 17.63
N ILE A 43 -2.53 7.16 17.10
CA ILE A 43 -2.02 7.47 15.75
C ILE A 43 -3.10 7.23 14.71
N LEU A 44 -3.79 6.09 14.78
CA LEU A 44 -4.87 5.77 13.86
C LEU A 44 -6.00 6.80 13.93
N TYR A 45 -6.38 7.20 15.14
CA TYR A 45 -7.42 8.22 15.33
C TYR A 45 -7.05 9.55 14.66
N GLU A 46 -5.84 10.03 14.89
CA GLU A 46 -5.34 11.27 14.27
C GLU A 46 -5.25 11.17 12.73
N GLU A 47 -4.81 10.02 12.22
CA GLU A 47 -4.76 9.75 10.78
C GLU A 47 -6.16 9.75 10.15
N MET A 48 -7.14 9.12 10.80
CA MET A 48 -8.52 9.10 10.31
C MET A 48 -9.17 10.48 10.35
N CYS A 49 -8.94 11.25 11.43
CA CYS A 49 -9.42 12.63 11.54
C CYS A 49 -8.77 13.54 10.48
N GLY A 50 -7.46 13.45 10.31
CA GLY A 50 -6.73 14.19 9.28
C GLY A 50 -7.19 13.85 7.86
N GLY A 51 -7.37 12.57 7.57
CA GLY A 51 -7.91 12.10 6.30
C GLY A 51 -9.33 12.61 6.04
N PHE A 52 -10.20 12.53 7.02
CA PHE A 52 -11.58 13.04 6.92
C PHE A 52 -11.61 14.54 6.61
N LEU A 53 -10.81 15.33 7.32
CA LEU A 53 -10.71 16.79 7.08
C LEU A 53 -10.16 17.08 5.68
N ALA A 54 -9.08 16.40 5.28
CA ALA A 54 -8.49 16.59 3.96
C ALA A 54 -9.47 16.26 2.83
N PHE A 55 -10.16 15.13 2.90
CA PHE A 55 -11.15 14.75 1.89
C PHE A 55 -12.37 15.68 1.90
N THR A 56 -12.81 16.16 3.06
CA THR A 56 -13.91 17.13 3.15
C THR A 56 -13.54 18.45 2.48
N LEU A 57 -12.31 18.93 2.69
CA LEU A 57 -11.84 20.17 2.07
C LEU A 57 -11.59 20.02 0.55
N LEU A 58 -11.16 18.84 0.10
CA LEU A 58 -10.91 18.57 -1.32
C LEU A 58 -12.18 18.19 -2.10
N SER A 59 -13.23 17.73 -1.44
CA SER A 59 -14.46 17.27 -2.08
C SER A 59 -15.13 18.30 -2.97
N PRO A 60 -15.23 19.61 -2.63
CA PRO A 60 -15.81 20.62 -3.51
C PRO A 60 -15.02 20.79 -4.80
N VAL A 61 -13.69 20.78 -4.71
CA VAL A 61 -12.80 20.89 -5.87
C VAL A 61 -12.98 19.70 -6.81
N TRP A 62 -13.04 18.50 -6.21
CA TRP A 62 -13.27 17.27 -6.96
C TRP A 62 -14.62 17.27 -7.69
N LEU A 63 -15.69 17.69 -7.02
CA LEU A 63 -17.03 17.79 -7.61
C LEU A 63 -17.13 18.81 -8.72
N MET A 64 -16.38 19.92 -8.65
CA MET A 64 -16.30 20.89 -9.74
C MET A 64 -15.57 20.34 -10.96
N MET A 65 -14.51 19.54 -10.76
CA MET A 65 -13.74 18.95 -11.86
C MET A 65 -14.43 17.73 -12.49
N PHE A 66 -15.13 16.95 -11.68
CA PHE A 66 -15.79 15.70 -12.07
C PHE A 66 -17.25 15.69 -11.59
N PRO A 67 -18.16 16.36 -12.30
CA PRO A 67 -19.57 16.38 -11.91
C PRO A 67 -20.14 14.97 -11.97
N ALA A 68 -20.38 14.38 -10.81
CA ALA A 68 -20.95 13.05 -10.68
C ALA A 68 -22.48 13.14 -10.70
N SER A 69 -23.13 12.27 -11.45
CA SER A 69 -24.61 12.15 -11.47
C SER A 69 -25.16 11.64 -10.14
N ARG A 70 -24.32 11.01 -9.32
CA ARG A 70 -24.69 10.42 -8.03
C ARG A 70 -23.51 10.54 -7.06
N PHE A 71 -23.64 11.40 -6.06
CA PHE A 71 -22.62 11.59 -5.03
C PHE A 71 -22.91 10.78 -3.76
N LEU A 72 -24.17 10.62 -3.40
CA LEU A 72 -24.54 9.89 -2.19
C LEU A 72 -24.84 8.41 -2.51
N PRO A 73 -24.26 7.49 -1.76
CA PRO A 73 -24.54 6.07 -1.89
C PRO A 73 -25.99 5.75 -1.44
N THR A 74 -26.53 4.68 -1.96
CA THR A 74 -27.81 4.11 -1.49
C THR A 74 -27.65 3.45 -0.13
N ILE A 75 -28.76 3.15 0.56
CA ILE A 75 -28.74 2.51 1.89
C ILE A 75 -27.94 1.19 1.89
N PRO A 76 -28.17 0.23 0.94
CA PRO A 76 -27.38 -0.99 0.91
C PRO A 76 -25.90 -0.73 0.63
N GLU A 77 -25.55 0.15 -0.32
CA GLU A 77 -24.18 0.55 -0.61
C GLU A 77 -23.49 1.18 0.61
N THR A 78 -24.23 1.96 1.40
CA THR A 78 -23.73 2.53 2.66
C THR A 78 -23.36 1.44 3.66
N GLY A 79 -24.18 0.38 3.78
CA GLY A 79 -23.89 -0.76 4.64
C GLY A 79 -22.60 -1.48 4.22
N GLU A 80 -22.45 -1.75 2.94
CA GLU A 80 -21.23 -2.37 2.38
C GLU A 80 -19.99 -1.50 2.61
N LEU A 81 -20.10 -0.17 2.40
CA LEU A 81 -19.03 0.78 2.66
C LEU A 81 -18.62 0.82 4.13
N ILE A 82 -19.57 0.75 5.07
CA ILE A 82 -19.27 0.71 6.51
C ILE A 82 -18.50 -0.57 6.86
N VAL A 83 -18.96 -1.73 6.40
CA VAL A 83 -18.27 -3.00 6.63
C VAL A 83 -16.86 -2.95 6.05
N PHE A 84 -16.71 -2.45 4.82
CA PHE A 84 -15.41 -2.30 4.18
C PHE A 84 -14.49 -1.33 4.94
N ALA A 85 -15.02 -0.18 5.38
CA ALA A 85 -14.26 0.81 6.14
C ALA A 85 -13.78 0.25 7.49
N VAL A 86 -14.62 -0.47 8.22
CA VAL A 86 -14.25 -1.03 9.52
C VAL A 86 -13.25 -2.17 9.36
N ALA A 87 -13.53 -3.14 8.49
CA ALA A 87 -12.69 -4.31 8.33
C ALA A 87 -11.39 -4.00 7.57
N CYS A 88 -11.48 -3.36 6.40
CA CYS A 88 -10.35 -3.19 5.49
C CYS A 88 -9.58 -1.88 5.70
N THR A 89 -10.19 -0.84 6.29
CA THR A 89 -9.47 0.39 6.57
C THR A 89 -9.01 0.41 8.02
N ILE A 90 -9.93 0.50 8.98
CA ILE A 90 -9.57 0.64 10.40
C ILE A 90 -8.77 -0.58 10.88
N GLY A 91 -9.22 -1.80 10.57
CA GLY A 91 -8.56 -3.03 10.97
C GLY A 91 -7.15 -3.15 10.41
N LEU A 92 -6.99 -2.97 9.10
CA LEU A 92 -5.66 -3.08 8.44
C LEU A 92 -4.69 -2.01 8.92
N TYR A 93 -5.11 -0.74 8.99
CA TYR A 93 -4.24 0.35 9.47
C TYR A 93 -3.84 0.16 10.93
N TYR A 94 -4.74 -0.30 11.78
CA TYR A 94 -4.40 -0.59 13.17
C TYR A 94 -3.32 -1.67 13.26
N PHE A 95 -3.47 -2.78 12.54
CA PHE A 95 -2.45 -3.84 12.51
C PHE A 95 -1.14 -3.38 11.90
N GLN A 96 -1.18 -2.54 10.87
CA GLN A 96 0.00 -1.94 10.25
C GLN A 96 0.79 -1.09 11.23
N ILE A 97 0.14 -0.16 11.94
CA ILE A 97 0.79 0.71 12.92
C ILE A 97 1.37 -0.14 14.07
N ARG A 98 0.63 -1.15 14.51
CA ARG A 98 1.11 -2.08 15.53
C ARG A 98 2.33 -2.88 15.06
N ALA A 99 2.34 -3.33 13.83
CA ALA A 99 3.50 -4.01 13.24
C ALA A 99 4.71 -3.07 13.14
N LEU A 100 4.53 -1.81 12.73
CA LEU A 100 5.60 -0.80 12.68
C LEU A 100 6.23 -0.53 14.04
N ASN A 101 5.49 -0.68 15.13
CA ASN A 101 6.04 -0.56 16.49
C ASN A 101 6.91 -1.76 16.89
N ALA A 102 6.64 -2.95 16.33
CA ALA A 102 7.36 -4.19 16.64
C ALA A 102 8.55 -4.43 15.70
N ILE A 103 8.44 -4.06 14.41
CA ILE A 103 9.46 -4.34 13.39
C ILE A 103 9.92 -3.07 12.69
N SER A 104 10.99 -3.16 11.89
CA SER A 104 11.52 -2.00 11.18
C SER A 104 10.58 -1.54 10.04
N ALA A 105 10.52 -0.22 9.80
CA ALA A 105 9.77 0.35 8.67
C ALA A 105 10.20 -0.26 7.32
N PHE A 106 11.48 -0.56 7.18
CA PHE A 106 12.01 -1.20 5.99
C PHE A 106 11.42 -2.61 5.80
N THR A 107 11.30 -3.41 6.86
CA THR A 107 10.71 -4.76 6.79
C THR A 107 9.24 -4.71 6.40
N VAL A 108 8.48 -3.72 6.91
CA VAL A 108 7.07 -3.50 6.54
C VAL A 108 6.96 -3.14 5.06
N ASN A 109 7.76 -2.18 4.59
CA ASN A 109 7.76 -1.79 3.17
C ASN A 109 8.20 -2.94 2.25
N LEU A 110 9.12 -3.79 2.70
CA LEU A 110 9.51 -4.99 1.96
C LEU A 110 8.36 -5.98 1.83
N SER A 111 7.54 -6.12 2.87
CA SER A 111 6.36 -7.01 2.86
C SER A 111 5.31 -6.52 1.85
N TYR A 112 5.16 -5.21 1.64
CA TYR A 112 4.27 -4.66 0.61
C TYR A 112 4.71 -5.03 -0.82
N ASN A 113 6.00 -5.23 -1.06
CA ASN A 113 6.47 -5.71 -2.36
C ASN A 113 5.99 -7.13 -2.70
N LEU A 114 5.52 -7.90 -1.72
CA LEU A 114 4.89 -9.22 -1.93
C LEU A 114 3.41 -9.13 -2.27
N GLU A 115 2.77 -7.96 -2.07
CA GLU A 115 1.34 -7.75 -2.34
C GLU A 115 0.94 -8.14 -3.77
N PRO A 116 1.67 -7.73 -4.84
CA PRO A 116 1.33 -8.15 -6.20
C PRO A 116 1.34 -9.67 -6.37
N VAL A 117 2.23 -10.37 -5.65
CA VAL A 117 2.32 -11.84 -5.73
C VAL A 117 1.06 -12.48 -5.17
N TYR A 118 0.64 -12.05 -3.98
CA TYR A 118 -0.58 -12.57 -3.36
C TYR A 118 -1.83 -12.18 -4.14
N SER A 119 -1.90 -10.95 -4.63
CA SER A 119 -3.04 -10.45 -5.42
C SER A 119 -3.22 -11.26 -6.69
N ILE A 120 -2.13 -11.58 -7.39
CA ILE A 120 -2.16 -12.39 -8.60
C ILE A 120 -2.58 -13.83 -8.29
N LEU A 121 -2.01 -14.44 -7.23
CA LEU A 121 -2.39 -15.78 -6.81
C LEU A 121 -3.87 -15.85 -6.46
N LEU A 122 -4.39 -14.86 -5.75
CA LEU A 122 -5.81 -14.78 -5.41
C LEU A 122 -6.68 -14.54 -6.64
N ALA A 123 -6.26 -13.70 -7.58
CA ALA A 123 -6.97 -13.48 -8.85
C ALA A 123 -7.08 -14.76 -9.66
N ILE A 124 -6.01 -15.54 -9.77
CA ILE A 124 -6.02 -16.83 -10.44
C ILE A 124 -6.97 -17.82 -9.73
N LEU A 125 -6.91 -17.88 -8.40
CA LEU A 125 -7.70 -18.85 -7.63
C LEU A 125 -9.20 -18.52 -7.60
N ILE A 126 -9.53 -17.22 -7.46
CA ILE A 126 -10.93 -16.77 -7.28
C ILE A 126 -11.61 -16.52 -8.61
N PHE A 127 -10.94 -15.84 -9.54
CA PHE A 127 -11.54 -15.40 -10.81
C PHE A 127 -11.20 -16.29 -11.99
N HIS A 128 -10.33 -17.31 -11.80
CA HIS A 128 -9.89 -18.23 -12.86
C HIS A 128 -9.34 -17.52 -14.10
N GLU A 129 -8.73 -16.34 -13.91
CA GLU A 129 -8.17 -15.51 -14.97
C GLU A 129 -6.83 -16.08 -15.46
N HIS A 130 -6.87 -17.15 -16.26
CA HIS A 130 -5.65 -17.76 -16.81
C HIS A 130 -5.19 -17.11 -18.12
N ARG A 131 -5.95 -16.19 -18.71
CA ARG A 131 -5.80 -15.81 -20.12
C ARG A 131 -4.97 -14.57 -20.43
N GLU A 132 -4.55 -13.80 -19.44
CA GLU A 132 -3.89 -12.49 -19.69
C GLU A 132 -2.42 -12.41 -19.26
N PHE A 133 -1.77 -13.53 -18.99
CA PHE A 133 -0.37 -13.49 -18.57
C PHE A 133 0.56 -13.34 -19.78
N SER A 134 0.94 -12.10 -20.07
CA SER A 134 2.03 -11.81 -21.00
C SER A 134 3.36 -12.34 -20.45
N ALA A 135 4.24 -12.83 -21.34
CA ALA A 135 5.60 -13.24 -20.97
C ALA A 135 6.37 -12.11 -20.25
N ALA A 136 6.13 -10.85 -20.63
CA ALA A 136 6.68 -9.67 -19.95
C ALA A 136 6.18 -9.56 -18.51
N PHE A 137 4.91 -9.85 -18.25
CA PHE A 137 4.33 -9.83 -16.91
C PHE A 137 4.94 -10.91 -16.01
N CYS A 138 5.08 -12.14 -16.50
CA CYS A 138 5.75 -13.23 -15.78
C CYS A 138 7.21 -12.88 -15.46
N GLY A 139 7.91 -12.23 -16.39
CA GLY A 139 9.28 -11.74 -16.18
C GLY A 139 9.36 -10.68 -15.08
N CYS A 140 8.44 -9.70 -15.06
CA CYS A 140 8.36 -8.70 -14.01
C CYS A 140 8.07 -9.32 -12.63
N LEU A 141 7.15 -10.27 -12.57
CA LEU A 141 6.81 -10.98 -11.33
C LEU A 141 8.01 -11.77 -10.80
N PHE A 142 8.72 -12.47 -11.68
CA PHE A 142 9.93 -13.21 -11.31
C PHE A 142 11.02 -12.28 -10.76
N LEU A 143 11.28 -11.14 -11.41
CA LEU A 143 12.25 -10.14 -10.95
C LEU A 143 11.85 -9.55 -9.60
N LEU A 144 10.57 -9.32 -9.36
CA LEU A 144 10.04 -8.82 -8.10
C LEU A 144 10.28 -9.83 -6.97
N VAL A 145 9.90 -11.09 -7.16
CA VAL A 145 10.12 -12.18 -6.19
C VAL A 145 11.61 -12.36 -5.92
N LEU A 146 12.44 -12.33 -6.97
CA LEU A 146 13.89 -12.43 -6.83
C LEU A 146 14.46 -11.27 -6.00
N SER A 147 14.03 -10.04 -6.27
CA SER A 147 14.46 -8.84 -5.54
C SER A 147 14.12 -8.94 -4.06
N VAL A 148 12.87 -9.30 -3.73
CA VAL A 148 12.42 -9.45 -2.33
C VAL A 148 13.18 -10.58 -1.63
N SER A 149 13.41 -11.70 -2.32
CA SER A 149 14.16 -12.83 -1.76
C SER A 149 15.61 -12.46 -1.45
N LEU A 150 16.30 -11.76 -2.37
CA LEU A 150 17.67 -11.29 -2.15
C LEU A 150 17.77 -10.31 -0.98
N GLN A 151 16.82 -9.38 -0.88
CA GLN A 151 16.77 -8.42 0.23
C GLN A 151 16.50 -9.12 1.57
N SER A 152 15.61 -10.10 1.61
CA SER A 152 15.32 -10.89 2.81
C SER A 152 16.54 -11.70 3.28
N ILE A 153 17.27 -12.33 2.35
CA ILE A 153 18.50 -13.08 2.66
C ILE A 153 19.58 -12.15 3.21
N ARG A 154 19.74 -10.95 2.61
CA ARG A 154 20.70 -9.95 3.07
C ARG A 154 20.38 -9.49 4.48
N GLN A 155 19.14 -9.17 4.79
CA GLN A 155 18.72 -8.81 6.15
C GLN A 155 18.95 -9.92 7.16
N TRP A 156 18.63 -11.17 6.79
CA TRP A 156 18.87 -12.31 7.67
C TRP A 156 20.36 -12.47 8.00
N ARG A 157 21.23 -12.30 7.00
CA ARG A 157 22.70 -12.33 7.22
C ARG A 157 23.19 -11.19 8.10
N GLU A 158 22.66 -9.98 7.92
CA GLU A 158 23.03 -8.83 8.76
C GLU A 158 22.60 -9.01 10.22
N ARG A 159 21.39 -9.54 10.45
CA ARG A 159 20.91 -9.88 11.81
C ARG A 159 21.76 -10.97 12.47
N LYS A 160 22.14 -11.98 11.70
CA LYS A 160 22.99 -13.06 12.21
C LYS A 160 24.38 -12.55 12.64
N LYS A 161 25.00 -11.69 11.82
CA LYS A 161 26.27 -11.03 12.17
C LYS A 161 26.16 -10.16 13.43
N ALA A 162 25.04 -9.45 13.59
CA ALA A 162 24.80 -8.62 14.77
C ALA A 162 24.61 -9.45 16.05
N SER A 163 24.12 -10.68 15.95
CA SER A 163 23.95 -11.59 17.09
C SER A 163 25.23 -12.39 17.44
N GLU A 164 26.16 -12.55 16.51
CA GLU A 164 27.44 -13.26 16.69
C GLU A 164 28.58 -12.31 17.10
N GLY A 165 28.36 -10.99 17.02
CA GLY A 165 29.34 -9.96 17.39
C GLY A 165 29.16 -9.33 18.77
N VAL A 166 28.27 -9.90 19.60
CA VAL A 166 28.07 -9.61 21.03
C VAL A 166 28.50 -10.83 21.85
#